data_f9561a923023eed3eb6c298ac60009db
#
_entry.id   f9561a923023eed3eb6c298ac60009db
#
_cell.length_a   1.000
_cell.length_b   1.000
_cell.length_c   1.000
_cell.angle_alpha   90.00
_cell.angle_beta   90.00
_cell.angle_gamma   90.00
#
_symmetry.space_group_name_H-M   'P 1'
#
loop_
_entity.id
_entity.type
_entity.pdbx_description
1 polymer ?
#
loop_
_entity_poly.entity_id
_entity_poly.type
_entity_poly.pdbx_seq_one_letter_code
_entity_poly.pdbx_strand_id
1 'polypeptide(L)'
;MLGGPGSSQVVVPRNFRLLDELEKGQKGECASGCSWGLEKADDITLTHWNGTIFGPPGTAFENRIYSISIMCGDKYPDKCPVVVFNTKINVGCVDSRGNVSLQWGPLGAWRREYTIETILEALRREMISAANRKLAQPVEGTSYE
;
A
#
# COMPACT_ATOMS: atom_id res chain seq x y z
N MET A 1 8.31 2.84 35.61
CA MET A 1 7.85 3.25 35.17
C MET A 1 7.70 3.50 34.35
N LEU A 2 7.63 3.29 34.07
CA LEU A 2 7.56 3.75 33.29
C LEU A 2 7.70 4.76 33.11
N GLY A 3 8.13 4.40 33.11
CA GLY A 3 8.60 5.38 32.87
C GLY A 3 8.50 6.67 32.70
N GLY A 4 8.42 7.28 33.49
CA GLY A 4 8.44 8.64 33.29
C GLY A 4 8.04 9.10 31.93
N PRO A 5 8.70 10.07 31.39
CA PRO A 5 8.31 10.63 30.10
C PRO A 5 8.27 9.59 29.00
N GLY A 6 9.11 8.57 29.13
CA GLY A 6 9.10 7.52 28.15
C GLY A 6 7.79 6.76 28.12
N SER A 7 7.06 6.76 29.22
CA SER A 7 5.79 6.07 29.27
C SER A 7 4.74 6.72 28.40
N SER A 8 4.91 7.98 28.07
CA SER A 8 3.98 8.66 27.19
C SER A 8 4.13 8.16 25.75
N GLN A 9 5.19 7.45 25.48
CA GLN A 9 5.45 6.92 24.16
C GLN A 9 5.03 5.46 24.11
N VAL A 10 3.72 5.24 24.25
CA VAL A 10 3.19 3.90 24.14
C VAL A 10 3.38 3.39 22.72
N VAL A 11 4.08 2.30 22.58
CA VAL A 11 4.31 1.68 21.29
C VAL A 11 3.25 0.61 21.10
N VAL A 12 2.39 0.81 20.10
CA VAL A 12 1.34 -0.15 19.76
C VAL A 12 2.01 -1.36 19.11
N PRO A 13 1.81 -2.58 19.67
CA PRO A 13 2.42 -3.77 19.07
C PRO A 13 1.93 -3.99 17.63
N ARG A 14 2.76 -4.65 16.84
CA ARG A 14 2.51 -4.91 15.44
C ARG A 14 1.11 -5.47 15.17
N ASN A 15 0.73 -6.50 15.89
CA ASN A 15 -0.54 -7.18 15.61
C ASN A 15 -1.74 -6.30 15.91
N PHE A 16 -1.69 -5.52 16.98
CA PHE A 16 -2.78 -4.58 17.27
C PHE A 16 -2.88 -3.51 16.20
N ARG A 17 -1.73 -3.03 15.73
CA ARG A 17 -1.68 -2.05 14.66
C ARG A 17 -2.33 -2.60 13.38
N LEU A 18 -1.96 -3.83 13.02
CA LEU A 18 -2.49 -4.47 11.82
C LEU A 18 -3.97 -4.83 11.94
N LEU A 19 -4.41 -5.24 13.12
CA LEU A 19 -5.83 -5.48 13.35
C LEU A 19 -6.65 -4.22 13.19
N ASP A 20 -6.11 -3.09 13.64
CA ASP A 20 -6.77 -1.80 13.48
C ASP A 20 -6.87 -1.44 12.00
N GLU A 21 -5.82 -1.67 11.24
CA GLU A 21 -5.83 -1.42 9.80
C GLU A 21 -6.81 -2.34 9.08
N LEU A 22 -6.92 -3.59 9.52
CA LEU A 22 -7.87 -4.52 8.94
C LEU A 22 -9.31 -4.07 9.18
N GLU A 23 -9.61 -3.67 10.40
CA GLU A 23 -10.93 -3.18 10.75
C GLU A 23 -11.31 -1.96 9.91
N LYS A 24 -10.37 -1.05 9.76
CA LYS A 24 -10.59 0.15 8.97
C LYS A 24 -10.88 -0.19 7.51
N GLY A 25 -10.13 -1.15 6.96
CA GLY A 25 -10.36 -1.61 5.59
C GLY A 25 -11.72 -2.27 5.43
N GLN A 26 -12.12 -3.09 6.39
CA GLN A 26 -13.40 -3.79 6.36
C GLN A 26 -14.58 -2.83 6.45
N LYS A 27 -14.43 -1.74 7.17
CA LYS A 27 -15.48 -0.73 7.29
C LYS A 27 -15.58 0.17 6.08
N GLY A 28 -14.64 0.06 5.14
CA GLY A 28 -14.62 0.94 3.99
C GLY A 28 -14.25 2.37 4.35
N GLU A 29 -13.60 2.59 5.48
CA GLU A 29 -13.18 3.93 5.92
C GLU A 29 -11.86 4.29 5.25
N CYS A 30 -11.83 4.21 3.95
CA CYS A 30 -10.63 4.45 3.19
C CYS A 30 -10.81 5.64 2.26
N ALA A 31 -9.68 6.17 1.82
CA ALA A 31 -9.71 7.21 0.82
C ALA A 31 -10.39 6.69 -0.44
N SER A 32 -11.05 7.58 -1.14
CA SER A 32 -11.72 7.26 -2.39
C SER A 32 -10.73 6.65 -3.38
N GLY A 33 -11.13 5.53 -3.99
CA GLY A 33 -10.36 4.90 -5.04
C GLY A 33 -9.38 3.83 -4.59
N CYS A 34 -9.37 3.49 -3.30
CA CYS A 34 -8.49 2.44 -2.77
C CYS A 34 -9.25 1.54 -1.82
N SER A 35 -8.80 0.28 -1.72
CA SER A 35 -9.30 -0.62 -0.70
C SER A 35 -8.20 -1.62 -0.33
N TRP A 36 -8.34 -2.27 0.83
CA TRP A 36 -7.35 -3.27 1.26
C TRP A 36 -7.98 -4.27 2.20
N GLY A 37 -7.34 -5.44 2.29
CA GLY A 37 -7.74 -6.50 3.20
C GLY A 37 -6.67 -7.59 3.21
N LEU A 38 -6.88 -8.61 4.03
CA LEU A 38 -5.95 -9.73 4.05
C LEU A 38 -6.07 -10.55 2.77
N GLU A 39 -4.94 -11.05 2.29
CA GLU A 39 -4.93 -11.93 1.12
C GLU A 39 -5.72 -13.20 1.41
N LYS A 40 -5.54 -13.75 2.63
CA LYS A 40 -6.30 -14.91 3.10
C LYS A 40 -6.93 -14.57 4.43
N ALA A 41 -8.24 -14.79 4.54
CA ALA A 41 -8.97 -14.42 5.74
C ALA A 41 -8.48 -15.14 7.00
N ASP A 42 -7.83 -16.29 6.85
CA ASP A 42 -7.32 -17.07 7.97
C ASP A 42 -5.84 -16.81 8.28
N ASP A 43 -5.26 -15.75 7.71
CA ASP A 43 -3.87 -15.39 8.01
C ASP A 43 -3.77 -14.79 9.40
N ILE A 44 -3.44 -15.62 10.38
CA ILE A 44 -3.33 -15.17 11.77
C ILE A 44 -2.06 -14.35 12.00
N THR A 45 -1.10 -14.41 11.08
CA THR A 45 0.13 -13.62 11.18
C THR A 45 -0.05 -12.20 10.67
N LEU A 46 -1.14 -11.93 9.98
CA LEU A 46 -1.45 -10.59 9.42
C LEU A 46 -0.32 -10.08 8.53
N THR A 47 0.32 -10.99 7.79
CA THR A 47 1.52 -10.67 7.01
C THR A 47 1.18 -10.30 5.58
N HIS A 48 0.27 -11.06 4.94
CA HIS A 48 0.00 -10.90 3.51
C HIS A 48 -1.32 -10.18 3.27
N TRP A 49 -1.24 -9.07 2.56
CA TRP A 49 -2.40 -8.20 2.31
C TRP A 49 -2.57 -7.98 0.83
N ASN A 50 -3.81 -7.73 0.43
CA ASN A 50 -4.13 -7.27 -0.91
C ASN A 50 -4.63 -5.85 -0.86
N GLY A 51 -4.10 -5.02 -1.75
CA GLY A 51 -4.61 -3.69 -1.97
C GLY A 51 -5.21 -3.59 -3.36
N THR A 52 -6.16 -2.71 -3.53
CA THR A 52 -6.77 -2.42 -4.81
C THR A 52 -6.77 -0.93 -5.02
N ILE A 53 -6.37 -0.51 -6.22
CA ILE A 53 -6.43 0.90 -6.60
C ILE A 53 -7.26 1.00 -7.88
N PHE A 54 -8.24 1.90 -7.86
CA PHE A 54 -9.01 2.22 -9.06
C PHE A 54 -8.31 3.37 -9.76
N GLY A 55 -7.99 3.20 -11.04
CA GLY A 55 -7.27 4.19 -11.81
C GLY A 55 -7.97 5.54 -11.79
N PRO A 56 -7.25 6.64 -11.52
CA PRO A 56 -7.89 7.95 -11.42
C PRO A 56 -8.44 8.42 -12.77
N PRO A 57 -9.58 9.11 -12.75
CA PRO A 57 -10.12 9.68 -14.00
C PRO A 57 -9.17 10.73 -14.56
N GLY A 58 -9.18 10.88 -15.88
CA GLY A 58 -8.34 11.84 -16.56
C GLY A 58 -6.89 11.42 -16.71
N THR A 59 -6.57 10.16 -16.45
CA THR A 59 -5.21 9.63 -16.61
C THR A 59 -5.23 8.41 -17.52
N ALA A 60 -4.06 7.95 -17.91
CA ALA A 60 -3.92 6.72 -18.70
C ALA A 60 -4.36 5.47 -17.92
N PHE A 61 -4.58 5.60 -16.63
CA PHE A 61 -4.99 4.51 -15.75
C PHE A 61 -6.51 4.46 -15.56
N GLU A 62 -7.23 5.41 -16.12
CA GLU A 62 -8.68 5.54 -15.93
C GLU A 62 -9.42 4.26 -16.30
N ASN A 63 -10.42 3.91 -15.51
CA ASN A 63 -11.27 2.73 -15.69
C ASN A 63 -10.53 1.40 -15.55
N ARG A 64 -9.33 1.42 -14.97
CA ARG A 64 -8.57 0.21 -14.71
C ARG A 64 -8.54 -0.08 -13.22
N ILE A 65 -8.43 -1.37 -12.88
CA ILE A 65 -8.37 -1.83 -11.50
C ILE A 65 -7.02 -2.53 -11.31
N TYR A 66 -6.27 -2.08 -10.31
CA TYR A 66 -4.93 -2.61 -10.04
C TYR A 66 -4.94 -3.38 -8.73
N SER A 67 -4.40 -4.61 -8.78
CA SER A 67 -4.23 -5.47 -7.61
C SER A 67 -2.79 -5.39 -7.15
N ILE A 68 -2.60 -5.23 -5.85
CA ILE A 68 -1.29 -5.00 -5.25
C ILE A 68 -1.14 -5.93 -4.06
N SER A 69 0.01 -6.62 -3.98
CA SER A 69 0.36 -7.43 -2.83
C SER A 69 1.21 -6.62 -1.87
N ILE A 70 0.87 -6.67 -0.60
CA ILE A 70 1.57 -5.93 0.45
C ILE A 70 1.95 -6.94 1.53
N MET A 71 3.25 -7.03 1.82
CA MET A 71 3.72 -7.93 2.86
C MET A 71 4.26 -7.13 4.03
N CYS A 72 3.59 -7.27 5.16
CA CYS A 72 4.00 -6.60 6.41
C CYS A 72 4.83 -7.58 7.23
N GLY A 73 6.14 -7.36 7.26
CA GLY A 73 7.06 -8.25 7.96
C GLY A 73 6.99 -8.11 9.47
N ASP A 74 7.86 -8.85 10.14
CA ASP A 74 7.89 -8.89 11.60
C ASP A 74 8.15 -7.53 12.24
N LYS A 75 8.81 -6.65 11.52
CA LYS A 75 9.20 -5.35 12.06
C LYS A 75 8.27 -4.21 11.64
N TYR A 76 7.18 -4.56 10.98
CA TYR A 76 6.17 -3.56 10.68
C TYR A 76 5.51 -3.11 12.00
N PRO A 77 5.21 -1.86 12.22
CA PRO A 77 5.35 -0.70 11.32
C PRO A 77 6.69 0.04 11.46
N ASP A 78 7.65 -0.51 12.16
CA ASP A 78 8.97 0.13 12.29
C ASP A 78 9.70 0.12 10.96
N LYS A 79 9.48 -0.92 10.16
CA LYS A 79 9.98 -0.99 8.80
C LYS A 79 8.82 -1.00 7.82
N CYS A 80 9.04 -0.42 6.65
CA CYS A 80 8.01 -0.41 5.62
C CYS A 80 7.71 -1.82 5.11
N PRO A 81 6.51 -2.04 4.60
CA PRO A 81 6.18 -3.34 3.99
C PRO A 81 6.79 -3.45 2.60
N VAL A 82 6.77 -4.67 2.07
CA VAL A 82 7.13 -4.91 0.67
C VAL A 82 5.87 -4.76 -0.17
N VAL A 83 5.94 -3.99 -1.25
CA VAL A 83 4.78 -3.67 -2.08
C VAL A 83 5.07 -4.09 -3.52
N VAL A 84 4.19 -4.90 -4.08
CA VAL A 84 4.36 -5.44 -5.43
C VAL A 84 3.04 -5.36 -6.17
N PHE A 85 3.05 -4.80 -7.37
CA PHE A 85 1.88 -4.81 -8.24
C PHE A 85 1.71 -6.19 -8.85
N ASN A 86 0.51 -6.73 -8.80
CA ASN A 86 0.15 -7.96 -9.50
C ASN A 86 -0.36 -7.63 -10.90
N THR A 87 -1.12 -6.56 -11.03
CA THR A 87 -1.59 -6.06 -12.32
C THR A 87 -0.48 -5.25 -12.97
N LYS A 88 -0.19 -5.54 -14.23
CA LYS A 88 0.90 -4.87 -14.94
C LYS A 88 0.60 -3.38 -15.12
N ILE A 89 1.59 -2.55 -14.85
CA ILE A 89 1.43 -1.09 -14.86
C ILE A 89 2.73 -0.45 -15.34
N ASN A 90 2.60 0.67 -16.01
CA ASN A 90 3.75 1.51 -16.36
C ASN A 90 3.64 2.81 -15.57
N VAL A 91 4.40 2.88 -14.50
CA VAL A 91 4.46 4.07 -13.64
C VAL A 91 5.88 4.14 -13.06
N GLY A 92 6.38 5.35 -12.86
CA GLY A 92 7.80 5.56 -12.57
C GLY A 92 8.34 4.84 -11.35
N CYS A 93 7.51 4.60 -10.34
CA CYS A 93 7.98 3.98 -9.10
C CYS A 93 7.93 2.44 -9.12
N VAL A 94 7.48 1.83 -10.21
CA VAL A 94 7.34 0.38 -10.32
C VAL A 94 8.30 -0.14 -11.38
N ASP A 95 9.05 -1.20 -11.05
CA ASP A 95 10.00 -1.77 -11.99
C ASP A 95 9.33 -2.76 -12.96
N SER A 96 10.12 -3.39 -13.81
CA SER A 96 9.61 -4.28 -14.85
C SER A 96 9.02 -5.58 -14.31
N ARG A 97 9.16 -5.85 -13.01
CA ARG A 97 8.62 -7.05 -12.35
C ARG A 97 7.45 -6.73 -11.44
N GLY A 98 7.07 -5.48 -11.36
CA GLY A 98 5.97 -5.05 -10.49
C GLY A 98 6.40 -4.58 -9.12
N ASN A 99 7.69 -4.60 -8.80
CA ASN A 99 8.16 -4.16 -7.48
C ASN A 99 8.09 -2.65 -7.36
N VAL A 100 7.51 -2.17 -6.27
CA VAL A 100 7.52 -0.74 -5.97
C VAL A 100 8.87 -0.41 -5.34
N SER A 101 9.51 0.64 -5.84
CA SER A 101 10.84 1.03 -5.36
C SER A 101 10.85 1.33 -3.86
N LEU A 102 11.81 0.75 -3.15
CA LEU A 102 12.00 1.01 -1.72
C LEU A 102 12.51 2.42 -1.46
N GLN A 103 12.85 3.15 -2.51
CA GLN A 103 13.33 4.53 -2.38
C GLN A 103 12.26 5.54 -2.75
N TRP A 104 11.10 5.04 -3.15
CA TRP A 104 10.00 5.90 -3.57
C TRP A 104 9.14 6.35 -2.39
N GLY A 105 8.81 7.64 -2.37
CA GLY A 105 7.78 8.23 -1.53
C GLY A 105 7.75 7.70 -0.09
N PRO A 106 6.60 7.23 0.37
CA PRO A 106 6.48 6.73 1.74
C PRO A 106 7.41 5.58 2.08
N LEU A 107 7.77 4.74 1.10
CA LEU A 107 8.66 3.62 1.37
C LEU A 107 10.09 4.10 1.61
N GLY A 108 10.53 5.10 0.87
CA GLY A 108 11.87 5.65 1.03
C GLY A 108 12.02 6.54 2.24
N ALA A 109 10.94 7.11 2.71
CA ALA A 109 10.91 7.98 3.88
C ALA A 109 9.90 7.45 4.90
N TRP A 110 9.96 6.14 5.16
CA TRP A 110 8.98 5.46 5.98
C TRP A 110 8.94 6.00 7.40
N ARG A 111 7.72 6.16 7.89
CA ARG A 111 7.48 6.59 9.27
C ARG A 111 6.54 5.59 9.93
N ARG A 112 6.74 5.40 11.23
CA ARG A 112 5.94 4.45 11.99
C ARG A 112 4.43 4.74 11.92
N GLU A 113 4.06 6.01 11.74
CA GLU A 113 2.66 6.42 11.63
C GLU A 113 2.01 6.03 10.31
N TYR A 114 2.80 5.69 9.30
CA TYR A 114 2.25 5.34 8.00
C TYR A 114 1.55 3.98 8.06
N THR A 115 0.58 3.81 7.17
CA THR A 115 -0.27 2.62 7.12
C THR A 115 -0.34 2.11 5.70
N ILE A 116 -1.03 0.98 5.52
CA ILE A 116 -1.31 0.45 4.19
C ILE A 116 -2.08 1.49 3.38
N GLU A 117 -3.04 2.16 4.00
CA GLU A 117 -3.79 3.23 3.34
C GLU A 117 -2.86 4.33 2.84
N THR A 118 -1.88 4.73 3.66
CA THR A 118 -0.91 5.74 3.26
C THR A 118 -0.21 5.37 1.96
N ILE A 119 0.19 4.11 1.84
CA ILE A 119 0.88 3.62 0.65
C ILE A 119 -0.04 3.65 -0.56
N LEU A 120 -1.26 3.13 -0.43
CA LEU A 120 -2.20 3.07 -1.55
C LEU A 120 -2.59 4.45 -2.03
N GLU A 121 -2.83 5.38 -1.11
CA GLU A 121 -3.13 6.76 -1.47
C GLU A 121 -1.97 7.42 -2.20
N ALA A 122 -0.75 7.18 -1.74
CA ALA A 122 0.42 7.76 -2.37
C ALA A 122 0.64 7.19 -3.77
N LEU A 123 0.40 5.90 -3.96
CA LEU A 123 0.48 5.28 -5.28
C LEU A 123 -0.55 5.89 -6.23
N ARG A 124 -1.76 6.10 -5.75
CA ARG A 124 -2.80 6.70 -6.58
C ARG A 124 -2.46 8.14 -6.96
N ARG A 125 -1.88 8.89 -6.03
CA ARG A 125 -1.40 10.25 -6.34
C ARG A 125 -0.28 10.23 -7.38
N GLU A 126 0.57 9.20 -7.31
CA GLU A 126 1.65 9.04 -8.29
C GLU A 126 1.09 8.89 -9.71
N MET A 127 -0.04 8.18 -9.84
CA MET A 127 -0.70 8.01 -11.13
C MET A 127 -1.20 9.32 -11.70
N ILE A 128 -1.51 10.29 -10.86
CA ILE A 128 -2.03 11.59 -11.29
C ILE A 128 -0.90 12.57 -11.63
N SER A 129 0.30 12.27 -11.17
CA SER A 129 1.44 13.18 -11.34
C SER A 129 1.73 13.44 -12.82
N ALA A 130 2.33 14.62 -13.10
CA ALA A 130 2.63 15.02 -14.45
C ALA A 130 3.57 14.02 -15.17
N ALA A 131 4.45 13.36 -14.42
CA ALA A 131 5.40 12.41 -14.98
C ALA A 131 4.73 11.12 -15.42
N ASN A 132 3.60 10.75 -14.84
CA ASN A 132 3.01 9.43 -15.05
C ASN A 132 1.64 9.42 -15.73
N ARG A 133 0.86 10.47 -15.57
CA ARG A 133 -0.56 10.48 -15.93
C ARG A 133 -0.86 10.13 -17.39
N LYS A 134 0.08 10.34 -18.28
CA LYS A 134 -0.10 10.08 -19.71
C LYS A 134 0.79 8.96 -20.24
N LEU A 135 1.47 8.22 -19.36
CA LEU A 135 2.32 7.12 -19.80
C LEU A 135 1.49 6.03 -20.45
N ALA A 136 1.97 5.51 -21.60
CA ALA A 136 1.30 4.41 -22.27
C ALA A 136 1.26 3.19 -21.35
N GLN A 137 0.10 2.55 -21.26
CA GLN A 137 -0.11 1.43 -20.35
C GLN A 137 -0.17 0.10 -21.08
N PRO A 138 0.19 -1.00 -20.40
CA PRO A 138 -0.01 -2.35 -20.95
C PRO A 138 -1.48 -2.60 -21.23
N VAL A 139 -1.78 -3.68 -21.95
CA VAL A 139 -3.16 -4.09 -22.18
C VAL A 139 -3.86 -4.28 -20.84
N GLU A 140 -5.05 -3.75 -20.72
CA GLU A 140 -5.82 -3.82 -19.48
C GLU A 140 -5.99 -5.27 -19.01
N GLY A 141 -5.78 -5.48 -17.71
CA GLY A 141 -5.94 -6.81 -17.11
C GLY A 141 -4.72 -7.71 -17.23
N THR A 142 -3.63 -7.24 -17.85
CA THR A 142 -2.39 -8.02 -17.93
C THR A 142 -1.74 -8.06 -16.55
N SER A 143 -1.24 -9.26 -16.19
CA SER A 143 -0.56 -9.45 -14.90
C SER A 143 0.93 -9.70 -15.11
N TYR A 144 1.71 -9.42 -14.06
CA TYR A 144 3.10 -9.86 -14.04
C TYR A 144 3.14 -11.37 -13.85
N GLU A 145 4.16 -11.99 -14.39
CA GLU A 145 4.33 -13.45 -14.27
C GLU A 145 5.18 -13.81 -13.08
#